data_ac800c6c84d76732ba45529c3560946a
#
_entry.id   ac800c6c84d76732ba45529c3560946a
#
_cell.length_a   1.000
_cell.length_b   1.000
_cell.length_c   1.000
_cell.angle_alpha   90.00
_cell.angle_beta   90.00
_cell.angle_gamma   90.00
#
_symmetry.space_group_name_H-M   'P 1'
#
loop_
_entity.id
_entity.type
_entity.pdbx_description
1 polymer ?
#
loop_
_entity_poly.entity_id
_entity_poly.type
_entity_poly.pdbx_seq_one_letter_code
_entity_poly.pdbx_strand_id
1 'polypeptide(L)'
;MVDNQTPETSTLSTASTPVYAEPQLTEELLERFDSFAQKVARHDGVSAFSEQTRIELSKALRESTLTPPRFFVAEDNGTLAAVFVALTPANDEDTGVIEAAVAPEYRGQGVGSAFFDHAVRQLGDDATRYRLWVHGSATDTGIESPAHAFATLHGFEPVRVLYKMVLPLDAQTREELVERSDARTLPENLRMRTFTGADEFPWLRVNAAAFAHHPEQGKLTLADLRERTGSPWFRPEGFFIASEVEDDSAIAAFTWTKIPTGQEQSELSPSGEIYVVGVNPQAQGGGLGRTLTLRALAYLACAEDENGEPLRAIDLYVDADNTTAYSLYTSLGFGVATVDRMYAPAQQDVPAA
;
A
#
# COMPACT_ATOMS: atom_id res chain seq x y z
N MET A 1 -5.26 -39.88 -59.62
CA MET A 1 -5.24 -40.11 -58.15
C MET A 1 -5.33 -38.74 -57.52
N VAL A 2 -6.50 -38.43 -57.06
CA VAL A 2 -6.76 -37.12 -56.35
C VAL A 2 -6.85 -37.45 -54.88
N ASP A 3 -5.85 -36.97 -54.14
CA ASP A 3 -5.77 -37.14 -52.69
C ASP A 3 -6.80 -36.23 -52.01
N ASN A 4 -7.73 -36.88 -51.35
CA ASN A 4 -8.83 -36.25 -50.65
C ASN A 4 -8.38 -36.02 -49.18
N GLN A 5 -7.77 -34.87 -48.86
CA GLN A 5 -7.49 -34.48 -47.50
C GLN A 5 -8.77 -33.92 -46.85
N THR A 6 -9.30 -34.66 -45.90
CA THR A 6 -10.36 -34.25 -44.99
C THR A 6 -9.84 -33.15 -44.10
N PRO A 7 -10.54 -32.02 -43.88
CA PRO A 7 -10.13 -31.00 -42.92
C PRO A 7 -10.32 -31.52 -41.47
N GLU A 8 -9.24 -31.49 -40.70
CA GLU A 8 -9.28 -31.71 -39.26
C GLU A 8 -10.23 -30.71 -38.61
N THR A 9 -11.25 -31.24 -38.00
CA THR A 9 -12.20 -30.48 -37.17
C THR A 9 -11.44 -29.99 -35.95
N SER A 10 -11.09 -28.69 -35.93
CA SER A 10 -10.64 -28.00 -34.74
C SER A 10 -11.75 -28.11 -33.67
N THR A 11 -11.52 -28.93 -32.68
CA THR A 11 -12.36 -28.98 -31.48
C THR A 11 -12.22 -27.63 -30.76
N LEU A 12 -13.23 -26.77 -30.91
CA LEU A 12 -13.44 -25.64 -30.01
C LEU A 12 -13.59 -26.21 -28.59
N SER A 13 -12.54 -26.03 -27.76
CA SER A 13 -12.60 -26.27 -26.35
C SER A 13 -13.72 -25.38 -25.81
N THR A 14 -14.82 -25.99 -25.38
CA THR A 14 -15.86 -25.29 -24.63
C THR A 14 -15.23 -24.82 -23.34
N ALA A 15 -14.91 -23.50 -23.25
CA ALA A 15 -14.44 -22.91 -22.01
C ALA A 15 -15.48 -23.25 -20.93
N SER A 16 -15.06 -23.96 -19.90
CA SER A 16 -15.92 -24.24 -18.76
C SER A 16 -16.21 -22.92 -18.03
N THR A 17 -17.44 -22.76 -17.55
CA THR A 17 -17.80 -21.59 -16.77
C THR A 17 -17.22 -21.77 -15.37
N PRO A 18 -16.40 -20.82 -14.84
CA PRO A 18 -15.85 -20.94 -13.51
C PRO A 18 -16.96 -21.01 -12.45
N VAL A 19 -16.74 -21.80 -11.41
CA VAL A 19 -17.64 -21.92 -10.26
C VAL A 19 -17.22 -20.89 -9.22
N TYR A 20 -18.18 -20.12 -8.70
CA TYR A 20 -17.95 -19.10 -7.67
C TYR A 20 -18.18 -19.67 -6.28
N ALA A 21 -17.26 -19.40 -5.36
CA ALA A 21 -17.33 -19.85 -3.98
C ALA A 21 -16.75 -18.82 -3.01
N GLU A 22 -17.16 -18.91 -1.75
CA GLU A 22 -16.51 -18.28 -0.59
C GLU A 22 -16.00 -19.41 0.31
N PRO A 23 -14.83 -19.99 0.00
CA PRO A 23 -14.28 -21.10 0.77
C PRO A 23 -13.75 -20.62 2.11
N GLN A 24 -13.73 -21.51 3.09
CA GLN A 24 -12.98 -21.26 4.31
C GLN A 24 -11.50 -21.16 3.99
N LEU A 25 -10.82 -20.16 4.53
CA LEU A 25 -9.39 -19.97 4.35
C LEU A 25 -8.62 -21.14 5.01
N THR A 26 -7.71 -21.75 4.26
CA THR A 26 -6.82 -22.84 4.69
C THR A 26 -5.40 -22.54 4.23
N GLU A 27 -4.39 -23.20 4.81
CA GLU A 27 -2.99 -23.07 4.35
C GLU A 27 -2.86 -23.42 2.86
N GLU A 28 -3.47 -24.52 2.40
CA GLU A 28 -3.48 -24.92 1.00
C GLU A 28 -4.09 -23.83 0.08
N LEU A 29 -5.20 -23.23 0.51
CA LEU A 29 -5.83 -22.17 -0.27
C LEU A 29 -4.96 -20.91 -0.32
N LEU A 30 -4.26 -20.59 0.78
CA LEU A 30 -3.33 -19.47 0.82
C LEU A 30 -2.12 -19.69 -0.10
N GLU A 31 -1.56 -20.89 -0.16
CA GLU A 31 -0.49 -21.25 -1.09
C GLU A 31 -0.95 -21.12 -2.56
N ARG A 32 -2.18 -21.55 -2.85
CA ARG A 32 -2.81 -21.37 -4.18
C ARG A 32 -3.02 -19.89 -4.52
N PHE A 33 -3.47 -19.11 -3.55
CA PHE A 33 -3.61 -17.66 -3.68
C PHE A 33 -2.26 -16.99 -3.96
N ASP A 34 -1.19 -17.34 -3.23
CA ASP A 34 0.13 -16.77 -3.46
C ASP A 34 0.66 -17.10 -4.85
N SER A 35 0.46 -18.33 -5.31
CA SER A 35 0.81 -18.74 -6.67
C SER A 35 0.02 -17.97 -7.74
N PHE A 36 -1.28 -17.76 -7.51
CA PHE A 36 -2.14 -16.96 -8.37
C PHE A 36 -1.69 -15.49 -8.39
N ALA A 37 -1.48 -14.89 -7.22
CA ALA A 37 -1.07 -13.49 -7.09
C ALA A 37 0.29 -13.23 -7.77
N GLN A 38 1.26 -14.14 -7.62
CA GLN A 38 2.54 -14.07 -8.31
C GLN A 38 2.41 -14.19 -9.83
N LYS A 39 1.50 -15.06 -10.32
CA LYS A 39 1.24 -15.19 -11.76
C LYS A 39 0.68 -13.91 -12.35
N VAL A 40 -0.30 -13.30 -11.66
CA VAL A 40 -0.89 -12.01 -12.04
C VAL A 40 0.17 -10.92 -12.03
N ALA A 41 0.93 -10.79 -10.94
CA ALA A 41 1.97 -9.78 -10.79
C ALA A 41 3.05 -9.88 -11.89
N ARG A 42 3.51 -11.09 -12.23
CA ARG A 42 4.47 -11.28 -13.32
C ARG A 42 3.94 -10.87 -14.71
N HIS A 43 2.64 -11.02 -14.93
CA HIS A 43 2.02 -10.61 -16.20
C HIS A 43 1.80 -9.08 -16.24
N ASP A 44 1.35 -8.50 -15.13
CA ASP A 44 0.92 -7.10 -15.07
C ASP A 44 2.07 -6.15 -14.69
N GLY A 45 3.20 -6.69 -14.20
CA GLY A 45 4.35 -5.91 -13.71
C GLY A 45 4.08 -5.22 -12.36
N VAL A 46 2.95 -5.50 -11.72
CA VAL A 46 2.56 -4.96 -10.41
C VAL A 46 1.68 -5.97 -9.68
N SER A 47 1.78 -6.03 -8.35
CA SER A 47 0.91 -6.88 -7.53
C SER A 47 -0.52 -6.34 -7.53
N ALA A 48 -1.50 -7.21 -7.72
CA ALA A 48 -2.93 -6.86 -7.60
C ALA A 48 -3.44 -6.88 -6.15
N PHE A 49 -2.63 -7.35 -5.22
CA PHE A 49 -2.95 -7.44 -3.79
C PHE A 49 -1.85 -6.76 -2.99
N SER A 50 -2.25 -5.90 -2.06
CA SER A 50 -1.34 -5.20 -1.15
C SER A 50 -0.66 -6.16 -0.17
N GLU A 51 0.44 -5.70 0.42
CA GLU A 51 1.10 -6.38 1.52
C GLU A 51 0.15 -6.58 2.71
N GLN A 52 -0.65 -5.55 3.03
CA GLN A 52 -1.62 -5.61 4.12
C GLN A 52 -2.64 -6.73 3.92
N THR A 53 -3.16 -6.90 2.71
CA THR A 53 -4.09 -8.01 2.40
C THR A 53 -3.45 -9.37 2.67
N ARG A 54 -2.18 -9.57 2.30
CA ARG A 54 -1.47 -10.83 2.58
C ARG A 54 -1.24 -11.05 4.07
N ILE A 55 -0.90 -10.00 4.82
CA ILE A 55 -0.74 -10.04 6.28
C ILE A 55 -2.06 -10.43 6.93
N GLU A 56 -3.16 -9.78 6.58
CA GLU A 56 -4.48 -10.07 7.18
C GLU A 56 -4.99 -11.48 6.85
N LEU A 57 -4.76 -11.98 5.64
CA LEU A 57 -5.07 -13.36 5.28
C LEU A 57 -4.23 -14.36 6.11
N SER A 58 -2.93 -14.11 6.25
CA SER A 58 -2.03 -14.95 7.04
C SER A 58 -2.37 -14.92 8.54
N LYS A 59 -2.77 -13.75 9.06
CA LYS A 59 -3.21 -13.57 10.44
C LYS A 59 -4.53 -14.30 10.71
N ALA A 60 -5.49 -14.22 9.79
CA ALA A 60 -6.78 -14.91 9.90
C ALA A 60 -6.66 -16.43 9.96
N LEU A 61 -5.58 -17.00 9.40
CA LEU A 61 -5.29 -18.45 9.55
C LEU A 61 -4.78 -18.84 10.93
N ARG A 62 -4.01 -17.95 11.58
CA ARG A 62 -3.32 -18.26 12.84
C ARG A 62 -4.10 -17.84 14.07
N GLU A 63 -4.96 -16.85 13.93
CA GLU A 63 -5.66 -16.21 15.03
C GLU A 63 -7.16 -16.20 14.78
N SER A 64 -7.96 -16.38 15.83
CA SER A 64 -9.40 -16.16 15.76
C SER A 64 -9.67 -14.67 15.77
N THR A 65 -9.90 -14.09 14.59
CA THR A 65 -10.24 -12.67 14.44
C THR A 65 -11.75 -12.46 14.55
N LEU A 66 -12.18 -11.36 15.19
CA LEU A 66 -13.61 -11.00 15.28
C LEU A 66 -14.21 -10.65 13.92
N THR A 67 -13.38 -10.12 13.02
CA THR A 67 -13.76 -9.68 11.67
C THR A 67 -12.79 -10.28 10.65
N PRO A 68 -12.94 -11.59 10.32
CA PRO A 68 -12.03 -12.22 9.35
C PRO A 68 -12.22 -11.61 7.97
N PRO A 69 -11.14 -11.57 7.15
CA PRO A 69 -11.24 -11.25 5.74
C PRO A 69 -12.25 -12.19 5.05
N ARG A 70 -13.06 -11.63 4.14
CA ARG A 70 -13.89 -12.45 3.25
C ARG A 70 -13.09 -12.76 1.99
N PHE A 71 -13.06 -14.02 1.61
CA PHE A 71 -12.25 -14.53 0.52
C PHE A 71 -13.11 -15.28 -0.49
N PHE A 72 -13.22 -14.72 -1.71
CA PHE A 72 -14.01 -15.32 -2.77
C PHE A 72 -13.10 -15.78 -3.90
N VAL A 73 -13.49 -16.87 -4.55
CA VAL A 73 -12.78 -17.45 -5.68
C VAL A 73 -13.73 -17.75 -6.83
N ALA A 74 -13.22 -17.61 -8.05
CA ALA A 74 -13.77 -18.23 -9.24
C ALA A 74 -12.81 -19.35 -9.65
N GLU A 75 -13.30 -20.58 -9.69
CA GLU A 75 -12.48 -21.77 -10.02
C GLU A 75 -12.93 -22.43 -11.31
N ASP A 76 -11.97 -22.79 -12.15
CA ASP A 76 -12.15 -23.61 -13.31
C ASP A 76 -11.26 -24.87 -13.21
N ASN A 77 -11.90 -26.05 -13.03
CA ASN A 77 -11.21 -27.33 -12.90
C ASN A 77 -10.06 -27.32 -11.87
N GLY A 78 -10.29 -26.71 -10.69
CA GLY A 78 -9.32 -26.61 -9.60
C GLY A 78 -8.27 -25.51 -9.80
N THR A 79 -8.36 -24.72 -10.87
CA THR A 79 -7.48 -23.55 -11.08
C THR A 79 -8.21 -22.28 -10.71
N LEU A 80 -7.53 -21.38 -9.98
CA LEU A 80 -8.08 -20.06 -9.67
C LEU A 80 -8.12 -19.18 -10.93
N ALA A 81 -9.33 -18.89 -11.40
CA ALA A 81 -9.59 -17.99 -12.53
C ALA A 81 -9.68 -16.53 -12.07
N ALA A 82 -10.23 -16.29 -10.87
CA ALA A 82 -10.25 -14.97 -10.25
C ALA A 82 -10.28 -15.10 -8.72
N VAL A 83 -9.79 -14.06 -8.04
CA VAL A 83 -9.81 -13.92 -6.58
C VAL A 83 -10.31 -12.53 -6.23
N PHE A 84 -11.11 -12.46 -5.16
CA PHE A 84 -11.62 -11.23 -4.56
C PHE A 84 -11.45 -11.34 -3.05
N VAL A 85 -10.77 -10.37 -2.46
CA VAL A 85 -10.56 -10.28 -1.01
C VAL A 85 -11.24 -9.02 -0.50
N ALA A 86 -12.03 -9.15 0.56
CA ALA A 86 -12.58 -8.01 1.28
C ALA A 86 -12.06 -8.02 2.72
N LEU A 87 -11.27 -7.02 3.07
CA LEU A 87 -10.84 -6.77 4.44
C LEU A 87 -11.95 -6.01 5.15
N THR A 88 -12.58 -6.67 6.12
CA THR A 88 -13.71 -6.10 6.87
C THR A 88 -13.23 -4.97 7.79
N PRO A 89 -13.93 -3.83 7.85
CA PRO A 89 -13.56 -2.76 8.76
C PRO A 89 -13.69 -3.18 10.23
N ALA A 90 -12.77 -2.70 11.06
CA ALA A 90 -12.71 -3.06 12.48
C ALA A 90 -13.91 -2.55 13.29
N ASN A 91 -14.50 -1.45 12.86
CA ASN A 91 -15.66 -0.81 13.50
C ASN A 91 -16.60 -0.15 12.47
N ASP A 92 -17.74 0.38 12.92
CA ASP A 92 -18.77 0.94 12.03
C ASP A 92 -18.38 2.27 11.38
N GLU A 93 -17.40 2.98 11.89
CA GLU A 93 -16.93 4.26 11.34
C GLU A 93 -15.84 4.08 10.27
N ASP A 94 -15.19 2.92 10.24
CA ASP A 94 -14.13 2.62 9.30
C ASP A 94 -14.66 2.11 7.97
N THR A 95 -13.80 2.15 6.95
CA THR A 95 -14.08 1.58 5.64
C THR A 95 -13.28 0.29 5.44
N GLY A 96 -13.93 -0.71 4.85
CA GLY A 96 -13.27 -1.94 4.42
C GLY A 96 -12.50 -1.74 3.11
N VAL A 97 -11.67 -2.69 2.77
CA VAL A 97 -10.86 -2.70 1.54
C VAL A 97 -11.27 -3.89 0.68
N ILE A 98 -11.42 -3.65 -0.61
CA ILE A 98 -11.57 -4.69 -1.64
C ILE A 98 -10.35 -4.66 -2.54
N GLU A 99 -9.78 -5.83 -2.78
CA GLU A 99 -8.80 -6.08 -3.83
C GLU A 99 -9.23 -7.31 -4.63
N ALA A 100 -9.13 -7.24 -5.96
CA ALA A 100 -9.57 -8.32 -6.83
C ALA A 100 -8.68 -8.44 -8.06
N ALA A 101 -8.52 -9.67 -8.54
CA ALA A 101 -7.78 -9.93 -9.77
C ALA A 101 -8.40 -11.09 -10.56
N VAL A 102 -8.19 -11.05 -11.88
CA VAL A 102 -8.54 -12.11 -12.82
C VAL A 102 -7.25 -12.62 -13.46
N ALA A 103 -7.06 -13.93 -13.48
CA ALA A 103 -5.91 -14.54 -14.16
C ALA A 103 -5.90 -14.15 -15.64
N PRO A 104 -4.72 -13.86 -16.23
CA PRO A 104 -4.62 -13.30 -17.57
C PRO A 104 -5.40 -14.06 -18.65
N GLU A 105 -5.40 -15.39 -18.60
CA GLU A 105 -6.08 -16.26 -19.56
C GLU A 105 -7.61 -16.23 -19.49
N TYR A 106 -8.19 -15.69 -18.40
CA TYR A 106 -9.65 -15.58 -18.23
C TYR A 106 -10.16 -14.15 -18.47
N ARG A 107 -9.27 -13.21 -18.82
CA ARG A 107 -9.64 -11.80 -19.07
C ARG A 107 -10.34 -11.64 -20.43
N GLY A 108 -11.14 -10.58 -20.56
CA GLY A 108 -11.87 -10.28 -21.79
C GLY A 108 -13.04 -11.23 -22.11
N GLN A 109 -13.36 -12.16 -21.19
CA GLN A 109 -14.40 -13.18 -21.39
C GLN A 109 -15.63 -12.96 -20.47
N GLY A 110 -15.71 -11.82 -19.79
CA GLY A 110 -16.80 -11.50 -18.86
C GLY A 110 -16.68 -12.15 -17.46
N VAL A 111 -15.69 -13.04 -17.26
CA VAL A 111 -15.47 -13.74 -15.97
C VAL A 111 -15.31 -12.75 -14.82
N GLY A 112 -14.46 -11.72 -15.00
CA GLY A 112 -14.20 -10.72 -13.97
C GLY A 112 -15.44 -9.98 -13.53
N SER A 113 -16.25 -9.48 -14.47
CA SER A 113 -17.49 -8.74 -14.15
C SER A 113 -18.50 -9.61 -13.44
N ALA A 114 -18.79 -10.80 -13.97
CA ALA A 114 -19.75 -11.70 -13.35
C ALA A 114 -19.35 -12.16 -11.95
N PHE A 115 -18.05 -12.41 -11.74
CA PHE A 115 -17.50 -12.80 -10.44
C PHE A 115 -17.50 -11.65 -9.45
N PHE A 116 -17.07 -10.45 -9.87
CA PHE A 116 -17.06 -9.25 -9.03
C PHE A 116 -18.48 -8.90 -8.55
N ASP A 117 -19.46 -8.89 -9.45
CA ASP A 117 -20.88 -8.68 -9.10
C ASP A 117 -21.39 -9.74 -8.12
N HIS A 118 -20.95 -10.99 -8.29
CA HIS A 118 -21.31 -12.05 -7.36
C HIS A 118 -20.73 -11.76 -5.97
N ALA A 119 -19.42 -11.47 -5.84
CA ALA A 119 -18.77 -11.20 -4.58
C ALA A 119 -19.35 -9.98 -3.87
N VAL A 120 -19.55 -8.86 -4.59
CA VAL A 120 -20.18 -7.64 -4.03
C VAL A 120 -21.61 -7.91 -3.52
N ARG A 121 -22.41 -8.70 -4.24
CA ARG A 121 -23.75 -9.10 -3.73
C ARG A 121 -23.66 -9.93 -2.44
N GLN A 122 -22.63 -10.74 -2.27
CA GLN A 122 -22.41 -11.50 -1.04
C GLN A 122 -21.99 -10.61 0.14
N LEU A 123 -21.40 -9.44 -0.11
CA LEU A 123 -21.14 -8.43 0.94
C LEU A 123 -22.45 -7.80 1.46
N GLY A 124 -23.54 -7.84 0.66
CA GLY A 124 -24.83 -7.32 1.06
C GLY A 124 -24.86 -5.80 1.23
N ASP A 125 -25.60 -5.31 2.21
CA ASP A 125 -25.75 -3.88 2.49
C ASP A 125 -24.43 -3.22 2.95
N ASP A 126 -23.50 -4.00 3.45
CA ASP A 126 -22.16 -3.52 3.85
C ASP A 126 -21.29 -3.14 2.63
N ALA A 127 -21.64 -3.52 1.41
CA ALA A 127 -20.84 -3.24 0.21
C ALA A 127 -20.49 -1.75 0.04
N THR A 128 -21.37 -0.85 0.48
CA THR A 128 -21.14 0.61 0.42
C THR A 128 -20.02 1.11 1.34
N ARG A 129 -19.66 0.33 2.33
CA ARG A 129 -18.59 0.62 3.29
C ARG A 129 -17.22 0.26 2.78
N TYR A 130 -17.12 -0.46 1.65
CA TYR A 130 -15.84 -0.88 1.11
C TYR A 130 -15.29 0.10 0.08
N ARG A 131 -13.98 0.13 -0.01
CA ARG A 131 -13.21 0.86 -1.02
C ARG A 131 -12.44 -0.15 -1.86
N LEU A 132 -12.59 -0.03 -3.16
CA LEU A 132 -11.85 -0.88 -4.11
C LEU A 132 -10.48 -0.25 -4.36
N TRP A 133 -9.40 -0.99 -4.11
CA TRP A 133 -8.06 -0.61 -4.47
C TRP A 133 -7.65 -1.26 -5.80
N VAL A 134 -7.06 -0.45 -6.65
CA VAL A 134 -6.49 -0.84 -7.94
C VAL A 134 -5.03 -0.42 -7.95
N HIS A 135 -4.13 -1.40 -8.00
CA HIS A 135 -2.69 -1.19 -8.06
C HIS A 135 -2.24 -1.14 -9.53
N GLY A 136 -1.52 -0.09 -9.91
CA GLY A 136 -1.06 0.14 -11.28
C GLY A 136 0.43 0.47 -11.34
N SER A 137 1.05 0.20 -12.50
CA SER A 137 2.45 0.60 -12.75
C SER A 137 2.58 2.12 -12.94
N ALA A 138 3.81 2.64 -12.87
CA ALA A 138 4.10 4.06 -13.12
C ALA A 138 3.63 4.57 -14.49
N THR A 139 3.53 3.68 -15.47
CA THR A 139 3.06 3.99 -16.84
C THR A 139 1.53 4.01 -16.92
N ASP A 140 0.84 3.51 -15.91
CA ASP A 140 -0.62 3.48 -15.83
C ASP A 140 -1.16 4.82 -15.30
N THR A 141 -0.78 5.90 -15.98
CA THR A 141 -1.01 7.29 -15.52
C THR A 141 -2.43 7.78 -15.77
N GLY A 142 -3.31 6.97 -16.38
CA GLY A 142 -4.57 7.48 -16.91
C GLY A 142 -5.84 6.78 -16.46
N ILE A 143 -6.92 7.49 -16.73
CA ILE A 143 -8.33 7.06 -16.71
C ILE A 143 -8.58 5.93 -17.75
N GLU A 144 -7.58 5.58 -18.55
CA GLU A 144 -7.69 4.63 -19.67
C GLU A 144 -7.27 3.19 -19.30
N SER A 145 -6.88 2.93 -18.03
CA SER A 145 -6.53 1.56 -17.65
C SER A 145 -7.74 0.63 -17.66
N PRO A 146 -7.59 -0.63 -18.06
CA PRO A 146 -8.66 -1.61 -18.02
C PRO A 146 -9.28 -1.76 -16.62
N ALA A 147 -8.48 -1.60 -15.57
CA ALA A 147 -8.94 -1.69 -14.19
C ALA A 147 -9.79 -0.47 -13.79
N HIS A 148 -9.43 0.75 -14.27
CA HIS A 148 -10.28 1.94 -14.08
C HIS A 148 -11.62 1.78 -14.80
N ALA A 149 -11.60 1.36 -16.06
CA ALA A 149 -12.81 1.11 -16.83
C ALA A 149 -13.69 0.05 -16.15
N PHE A 150 -13.07 -0.98 -15.59
CA PHE A 150 -13.77 -2.02 -14.81
C PHE A 150 -14.41 -1.46 -13.56
N ALA A 151 -13.68 -0.70 -12.74
CA ALA A 151 -14.22 -0.08 -11.52
C ALA A 151 -15.42 0.83 -11.84
N THR A 152 -15.30 1.68 -12.85
CA THR A 152 -16.37 2.59 -13.30
C THR A 152 -17.59 1.82 -13.82
N LEU A 153 -17.39 0.74 -14.59
CA LEU A 153 -18.46 -0.12 -15.08
C LEU A 153 -19.28 -0.73 -13.94
N HIS A 154 -18.64 -1.02 -12.81
CA HIS A 154 -19.28 -1.59 -11.61
C HIS A 154 -19.74 -0.53 -10.60
N GLY A 155 -19.86 0.74 -11.02
CA GLY A 155 -20.40 1.82 -10.20
C GLY A 155 -19.47 2.35 -9.12
N PHE A 156 -18.15 2.28 -9.34
CA PHE A 156 -17.16 2.85 -8.45
C PHE A 156 -16.53 4.10 -9.08
N GLU A 157 -16.27 5.12 -8.25
CA GLU A 157 -15.63 6.37 -8.66
C GLU A 157 -14.29 6.55 -7.93
N PRO A 158 -13.25 7.09 -8.60
CA PRO A 158 -11.96 7.31 -7.97
C PRO A 158 -12.06 8.41 -6.90
N VAL A 159 -11.56 8.13 -5.70
CA VAL A 159 -11.60 9.06 -4.56
C VAL A 159 -10.22 9.39 -4.01
N ARG A 160 -9.19 8.58 -4.31
CA ARG A 160 -7.82 8.81 -3.85
C ARG A 160 -6.83 8.21 -4.83
N VAL A 161 -5.70 8.86 -5.03
CA VAL A 161 -4.56 8.35 -5.79
C VAL A 161 -3.33 8.42 -4.91
N LEU A 162 -2.66 7.28 -4.73
CA LEU A 162 -1.47 7.13 -3.92
C LEU A 162 -0.29 6.73 -4.82
N TYR A 163 0.81 7.46 -4.75
CA TYR A 163 2.04 7.11 -5.45
C TYR A 163 2.97 6.36 -4.50
N LYS A 164 3.45 5.19 -4.91
CA LYS A 164 4.68 4.63 -4.36
C LYS A 164 5.84 5.22 -5.14
N MET A 165 6.71 5.95 -4.46
CA MET A 165 7.91 6.52 -5.07
C MET A 165 9.14 5.78 -4.57
N VAL A 166 10.14 5.63 -5.44
CA VAL A 166 11.36 4.86 -5.17
C VAL A 166 12.59 5.67 -5.54
N LEU A 167 13.60 5.62 -4.69
CA LEU A 167 14.94 6.14 -4.89
C LEU A 167 15.93 4.97 -4.86
N PRO A 168 16.51 4.57 -6.00
CA PRO A 168 17.58 3.56 -6.03
C PRO A 168 18.82 4.04 -5.28
N LEU A 169 19.49 3.13 -4.59
CA LEU A 169 20.69 3.41 -3.81
C LEU A 169 21.93 2.77 -4.48
N ASP A 170 22.66 3.54 -5.24
CA ASP A 170 24.03 3.22 -5.63
C ASP A 170 25.04 3.93 -4.70
N ALA A 171 26.33 3.70 -4.92
CA ALA A 171 27.39 4.27 -4.08
C ALA A 171 27.39 5.81 -4.10
N GLN A 172 27.18 6.41 -5.27
CA GLN A 172 27.15 7.87 -5.43
C GLN A 172 25.92 8.47 -4.73
N THR A 173 24.75 7.91 -4.94
CA THR A 173 23.51 8.35 -4.28
C THR A 173 23.63 8.32 -2.76
N ARG A 174 24.26 7.27 -2.20
CA ARG A 174 24.49 7.18 -0.74
C ARG A 174 25.35 8.32 -0.22
N GLU A 175 26.48 8.57 -0.88
CA GLU A 175 27.41 9.65 -0.50
C GLU A 175 26.73 11.01 -0.58
N GLU A 176 26.04 11.31 -1.69
CA GLU A 176 25.28 12.55 -1.87
C GLU A 176 24.19 12.77 -0.81
N LEU A 177 23.47 11.71 -0.39
CA LEU A 177 22.46 11.81 0.66
C LEU A 177 23.05 12.16 2.02
N VAL A 178 24.18 11.56 2.38
CA VAL A 178 24.90 11.87 3.62
C VAL A 178 25.40 13.31 3.60
N GLU A 179 26.11 13.73 2.54
CA GLU A 179 26.60 15.10 2.40
C GLU A 179 25.46 16.14 2.47
N ARG A 180 24.35 15.90 1.77
CA ARG A 180 23.17 16.79 1.77
C ARG A 180 22.50 16.86 3.12
N SER A 181 22.50 15.77 3.89
CA SER A 181 22.00 15.73 5.27
C SER A 181 22.90 16.55 6.21
N ASP A 182 24.21 16.36 6.12
CA ASP A 182 25.21 17.04 6.98
C ASP A 182 25.29 18.54 6.70
N ALA A 183 25.03 18.95 5.47
CA ALA A 183 24.95 20.36 5.09
C ALA A 183 23.70 21.07 5.65
N ARG A 184 22.75 20.35 6.28
CA ARG A 184 21.53 20.91 6.85
C ARG A 184 21.63 21.06 8.35
N THR A 185 21.32 22.28 8.81
CA THR A 185 21.24 22.60 10.24
C THR A 185 19.78 22.91 10.59
N LEU A 186 19.43 22.59 11.82
CA LEU A 186 18.17 23.07 12.41
C LEU A 186 18.32 24.53 12.88
N PRO A 187 17.21 25.26 13.03
CA PRO A 187 17.19 26.51 13.80
C PRO A 187 17.79 26.32 15.20
N GLU A 188 18.45 27.35 15.73
CA GLU A 188 19.16 27.29 17.02
C GLU A 188 18.27 26.89 18.22
N ASN A 189 16.98 27.18 18.15
CA ASN A 189 16.02 26.78 19.17
C ASN A 189 15.54 25.33 19.07
N LEU A 190 15.94 24.58 18.01
CA LEU A 190 15.57 23.19 17.81
C LEU A 190 16.77 22.27 17.89
N ARG A 191 16.56 21.05 18.40
CA ARG A 191 17.54 19.98 18.38
C ARG A 191 16.98 18.72 17.73
N MET A 192 17.87 17.97 17.04
CA MET A 192 17.56 16.65 16.51
C MET A 192 17.86 15.59 17.57
N ARG A 193 16.94 14.66 17.76
CA ARG A 193 17.13 13.48 18.59
C ARG A 193 16.28 12.31 18.05
N THR A 194 16.44 11.15 18.61
CA THR A 194 15.61 9.99 18.30
C THR A 194 14.43 9.85 19.26
N PHE A 195 13.42 9.12 18.82
CA PHE A 195 12.20 8.85 19.60
C PHE A 195 12.53 8.01 20.87
N THR A 196 11.83 8.30 21.94
CA THR A 196 11.85 7.56 23.20
C THR A 196 10.43 7.31 23.70
N GLY A 197 10.23 6.43 24.67
CA GLY A 197 8.91 6.20 25.27
C GLY A 197 8.27 7.43 25.90
N ALA A 198 9.07 8.46 26.28
CA ALA A 198 8.54 9.72 26.80
C ALA A 198 7.84 10.56 25.70
N ASP A 199 8.09 10.24 24.45
CA ASP A 199 7.56 10.98 23.29
C ASP A 199 6.19 10.49 22.84
N GLU A 200 5.68 9.37 23.34
CA GLU A 200 4.44 8.75 22.86
C GLU A 200 3.29 9.77 22.77
N PHE A 201 2.97 10.46 23.87
CA PHE A 201 1.87 11.44 23.87
C PHE A 201 2.21 12.75 23.14
N PRO A 202 3.41 13.36 23.31
CA PRO A 202 3.80 14.51 22.50
C PRO A 202 3.74 14.23 21.00
N TRP A 203 4.25 13.08 20.55
CA TRP A 203 4.25 12.70 19.15
C TRP A 203 2.82 12.51 18.61
N LEU A 204 1.94 11.81 19.32
CA LEU A 204 0.54 11.62 18.90
C LEU A 204 -0.18 12.96 18.68
N ARG A 205 0.07 13.95 19.53
CA ARG A 205 -0.53 15.29 19.33
C ARG A 205 -0.03 15.96 18.06
N VAL A 206 1.27 15.90 17.79
CA VAL A 206 1.85 16.52 16.60
C VAL A 206 1.44 15.75 15.34
N ASN A 207 1.41 14.42 15.41
CA ASN A 207 0.92 13.57 14.33
C ASN A 207 -0.53 13.91 13.96
N ALA A 208 -1.43 13.98 14.94
CA ALA A 208 -2.82 14.36 14.70
C ALA A 208 -2.95 15.76 14.08
N ALA A 209 -2.13 16.72 14.52
CA ALA A 209 -2.14 18.06 13.96
C ALA A 209 -1.57 18.12 12.54
N ALA A 210 -0.46 17.42 12.26
CA ALA A 210 0.18 17.37 10.95
C ALA A 210 -0.69 16.67 9.90
N PHE A 211 -1.48 15.68 10.34
CA PHE A 211 -2.33 14.85 9.47
C PHE A 211 -3.84 15.05 9.74
N ALA A 212 -4.25 16.24 10.15
CA ALA A 212 -5.65 16.53 10.50
C ALA A 212 -6.65 16.21 9.37
N HIS A 213 -6.21 16.26 8.13
CA HIS A 213 -7.03 15.97 6.92
C HIS A 213 -6.80 14.56 6.36
N HIS A 214 -5.85 13.79 6.92
CA HIS A 214 -5.58 12.43 6.46
C HIS A 214 -6.52 11.44 7.17
N PRO A 215 -7.24 10.57 6.44
CA PRO A 215 -8.31 9.74 7.01
C PRO A 215 -7.82 8.73 8.07
N GLU A 216 -6.59 8.27 7.96
CA GLU A 216 -6.01 7.22 8.81
C GLU A 216 -4.92 7.78 9.74
N GLN A 217 -3.88 8.42 9.18
CA GLN A 217 -2.67 8.82 9.92
C GLN A 217 -2.97 9.78 11.06
N GLY A 218 -3.92 10.71 10.90
CA GLY A 218 -4.31 11.67 11.92
C GLY A 218 -5.08 11.08 13.10
N LYS A 219 -5.61 9.86 12.96
CA LYS A 219 -6.42 9.16 13.98
C LYS A 219 -5.64 8.12 14.79
N LEU A 220 -4.34 7.97 14.58
CA LEU A 220 -3.53 7.00 15.31
C LEU A 220 -3.67 7.14 16.81
N THR A 221 -3.94 6.01 17.47
CA THR A 221 -4.06 5.90 18.92
C THR A 221 -2.73 5.51 19.56
N LEU A 222 -2.67 5.56 20.90
CA LEU A 222 -1.53 5.05 21.66
C LEU A 222 -1.32 3.54 21.45
N ALA A 223 -2.40 2.77 21.29
CA ALA A 223 -2.32 1.35 21.01
C ALA A 223 -1.66 1.09 19.65
N ASP A 224 -2.08 1.84 18.62
CA ASP A 224 -1.50 1.76 17.27
C ASP A 224 -0.01 2.13 17.24
N LEU A 225 0.38 3.17 17.98
CA LEU A 225 1.79 3.56 18.10
C LEU A 225 2.61 2.45 18.75
N ARG A 226 2.12 1.88 19.86
CA ARG A 226 2.81 0.82 20.60
C ARG A 226 2.88 -0.50 19.81
N GLU A 227 1.87 -0.83 19.04
CA GLU A 227 1.91 -1.97 18.13
C GLU A 227 3.04 -1.80 17.11
N ARG A 228 3.14 -0.63 16.48
CA ARG A 228 4.20 -0.34 15.50
C ARG A 228 5.60 -0.27 16.13
N THR A 229 5.74 0.34 17.30
CA THR A 229 7.03 0.39 18.00
C THR A 229 7.44 -0.94 18.64
N GLY A 230 6.49 -1.88 18.79
CA GLY A 230 6.75 -3.26 19.19
C GLY A 230 7.04 -4.21 18.01
N SER A 231 6.90 -3.74 16.78
CA SER A 231 7.11 -4.57 15.57
C SER A 231 8.58 -4.88 15.32
N PRO A 232 8.92 -6.04 14.71
CA PRO A 232 10.32 -6.42 14.44
C PRO A 232 11.08 -5.43 13.54
N TRP A 233 10.38 -4.71 12.68
CA TRP A 233 10.97 -3.72 11.78
C TRP A 233 11.29 -2.37 12.45
N PHE A 234 10.79 -2.14 13.68
CA PHE A 234 11.01 -0.86 14.37
C PHE A 234 12.45 -0.71 14.84
N ARG A 235 13.06 0.41 14.46
CA ARG A 235 14.41 0.80 14.89
C ARG A 235 14.36 2.23 15.45
N PRO A 236 14.55 2.43 16.77
CA PRO A 236 14.48 3.76 17.38
C PRO A 236 15.43 4.77 16.75
N GLU A 237 16.59 4.31 16.27
CA GLU A 237 17.63 5.11 15.59
C GLU A 237 17.14 5.72 14.27
N GLY A 238 16.12 5.11 13.65
CA GLY A 238 15.48 5.57 12.42
C GLY A 238 14.23 6.43 12.66
N PHE A 239 13.90 6.74 13.91
CA PHE A 239 12.77 7.60 14.25
C PHE A 239 13.27 8.94 14.80
N PHE A 240 13.40 9.96 13.94
CA PHE A 240 13.96 11.25 14.26
C PHE A 240 12.88 12.25 14.68
N ILE A 241 13.20 13.06 15.69
CA ILE A 241 12.37 14.14 16.22
C ILE A 241 13.18 15.42 16.25
N ALA A 242 12.61 16.52 15.74
CA ALA A 242 13.07 17.87 15.99
C ALA A 242 12.21 18.47 17.10
N SER A 243 12.78 18.70 18.28
CA SER A 243 12.10 19.29 19.43
C SER A 243 12.77 20.59 19.86
N GLU A 244 12.08 21.41 20.64
CA GLU A 244 12.69 22.60 21.23
C GLU A 244 13.83 22.21 22.19
N VAL A 245 14.87 23.04 22.23
CA VAL A 245 16.06 22.79 23.08
C VAL A 245 15.69 22.80 24.56
N GLU A 246 14.73 23.64 24.93
CA GLU A 246 14.32 23.84 26.33
C GLU A 246 13.14 22.95 26.75
N ASP A 247 12.39 22.38 25.77
CA ASP A 247 11.26 21.49 26.02
C ASP A 247 11.18 20.35 25.02
N ASP A 248 11.65 19.18 25.42
CA ASP A 248 11.60 17.98 24.59
C ASP A 248 10.19 17.56 24.15
N SER A 249 9.17 17.94 24.92
CA SER A 249 7.78 17.64 24.59
C SER A 249 7.20 18.56 23.50
N ALA A 250 7.87 19.68 23.21
CA ALA A 250 7.52 20.62 22.14
C ALA A 250 8.13 20.14 20.81
N ILE A 251 7.48 19.16 20.20
CA ILE A 251 7.92 18.58 18.92
C ILE A 251 7.51 19.49 17.77
N ALA A 252 8.50 19.97 17.01
CA ALA A 252 8.30 20.80 15.80
C ALA A 252 8.09 19.97 14.54
N ALA A 253 8.82 18.85 14.40
CA ALA A 253 8.71 17.94 13.27
C ALA A 253 9.27 16.56 13.61
N PHE A 254 8.92 15.57 12.81
CA PHE A 254 9.44 14.22 12.96
C PHE A 254 9.51 13.51 11.62
N THR A 255 10.35 12.47 11.55
CA THR A 255 10.35 11.47 10.47
C THR A 255 10.62 10.10 11.05
N TRP A 256 9.92 9.11 10.55
CA TRP A 256 10.01 7.73 10.99
C TRP A 256 10.33 6.85 9.78
N THR A 257 11.34 6.00 9.91
CA THR A 257 11.75 5.06 8.87
C THR A 257 11.35 3.64 9.24
N LYS A 258 11.08 2.83 8.23
CA LYS A 258 10.81 1.40 8.36
C LYS A 258 11.83 0.63 7.53
N ILE A 259 12.39 -0.45 8.10
CA ILE A 259 13.17 -1.44 7.34
C ILE A 259 12.41 -2.75 7.44
N PRO A 260 11.69 -3.15 6.38
CA PRO A 260 10.86 -4.35 6.39
C PRO A 260 11.66 -5.60 6.74
N THR A 261 11.04 -6.53 7.46
CA THR A 261 11.66 -7.81 7.89
C THR A 261 10.83 -8.99 7.41
N GLY A 262 11.47 -10.12 7.14
CA GLY A 262 10.78 -11.37 6.79
C GLY A 262 9.92 -11.27 5.53
N GLN A 263 8.64 -11.63 5.67
CA GLN A 263 7.67 -11.64 4.57
C GLN A 263 7.22 -10.24 4.11
N GLU A 264 7.56 -9.20 4.86
CA GLU A 264 7.25 -7.81 4.49
C GLU A 264 8.20 -7.27 3.41
N GLN A 265 9.18 -8.05 2.95
CA GLN A 265 10.13 -7.62 1.93
C GLN A 265 9.46 -7.53 0.55
N SER A 266 9.66 -6.38 -0.12
CA SER A 266 9.14 -6.14 -1.47
C SER A 266 10.06 -6.73 -2.55
N GLU A 267 9.63 -6.70 -3.83
CA GLU A 267 10.48 -7.09 -4.97
C GLU A 267 11.75 -6.24 -5.11
N LEU A 268 11.79 -5.06 -4.49
CA LEU A 268 12.94 -4.16 -4.42
C LEU A 268 13.87 -4.48 -3.24
N SER A 269 13.64 -5.57 -2.52
CA SER A 269 14.38 -5.96 -1.32
C SER A 269 15.87 -6.18 -1.61
N PRO A 270 16.75 -5.79 -0.66
CA PRO A 270 16.41 -5.09 0.57
C PRO A 270 16.14 -3.59 0.34
N SER A 271 15.01 -3.09 0.83
CA SER A 271 14.64 -1.67 0.77
C SER A 271 14.31 -1.12 2.15
N GLY A 272 14.44 0.21 2.29
CA GLY A 272 13.97 0.94 3.45
C GLY A 272 12.86 1.90 3.05
N GLU A 273 12.00 2.25 3.98
CA GLU A 273 10.85 3.11 3.74
C GLU A 273 10.92 4.39 4.57
N ILE A 274 10.62 5.53 3.96
CA ILE A 274 10.20 6.72 4.71
C ILE A 274 8.74 6.48 5.11
N TYR A 275 8.55 5.97 6.32
CA TYR A 275 7.23 5.53 6.80
C TYR A 275 6.29 6.71 7.08
N VAL A 276 6.77 7.74 7.79
CA VAL A 276 6.01 8.96 8.08
C VAL A 276 6.92 10.16 8.17
N VAL A 277 6.51 11.28 7.60
CA VAL A 277 7.12 12.61 7.83
C VAL A 277 6.03 13.58 8.22
N GLY A 278 6.16 14.21 9.39
CA GLY A 278 5.20 15.19 9.90
C GLY A 278 5.87 16.47 10.36
N VAL A 279 5.26 17.62 10.05
CA VAL A 279 5.67 18.93 10.54
C VAL A 279 4.50 19.57 11.24
N ASN A 280 4.70 19.99 12.50
CA ASN A 280 3.70 20.74 13.24
C ASN A 280 3.27 21.95 12.40
N PRO A 281 1.96 22.18 12.17
CA PRO A 281 1.48 23.32 11.40
C PRO A 281 2.04 24.66 11.87
N GLN A 282 2.32 24.83 13.17
CA GLN A 282 2.89 26.04 13.75
C GLN A 282 4.40 26.22 13.44
N ALA A 283 5.09 25.14 13.01
CA ALA A 283 6.52 25.16 12.69
C ALA A 283 6.79 25.05 11.18
N GLN A 284 5.76 25.14 10.35
CA GLN A 284 5.89 25.08 8.90
C GLN A 284 6.61 26.32 8.34
N GLY A 285 7.15 26.21 7.11
CA GLY A 285 7.83 27.30 6.40
C GLY A 285 9.35 27.38 6.61
N GLY A 286 9.90 26.70 7.63
CA GLY A 286 11.34 26.69 7.94
C GLY A 286 12.16 25.59 7.26
N GLY A 287 11.59 24.82 6.33
CA GLY A 287 12.29 23.73 5.64
C GLY A 287 12.53 22.47 6.50
N LEU A 288 11.88 22.37 7.67
CA LEU A 288 12.02 21.24 8.62
C LEU A 288 11.71 19.89 7.94
N GLY A 289 10.62 19.81 7.17
CA GLY A 289 10.25 18.59 6.44
C GLY A 289 11.40 18.09 5.57
N ARG A 290 12.04 18.97 4.77
CA ARG A 290 13.20 18.62 3.94
C ARG A 290 14.41 18.20 4.79
N THR A 291 14.68 18.89 5.90
CA THR A 291 15.80 18.57 6.79
C THR A 291 15.63 17.19 7.41
N LEU A 292 14.44 16.86 7.93
CA LEU A 292 14.16 15.56 8.51
C LEU A 292 14.12 14.44 7.47
N THR A 293 13.56 14.72 6.28
CA THR A 293 13.58 13.75 5.18
C THR A 293 15.02 13.41 4.79
N LEU A 294 15.91 14.41 4.64
CA LEU A 294 17.32 14.17 4.32
C LEU A 294 18.02 13.38 5.44
N ARG A 295 17.70 13.62 6.72
CA ARG A 295 18.24 12.83 7.82
C ARG A 295 17.79 11.36 7.75
N ALA A 296 16.53 11.11 7.47
CA ALA A 296 16.01 9.76 7.27
C ALA A 296 16.65 9.06 6.06
N LEU A 297 16.83 9.79 4.94
CA LEU A 297 17.49 9.25 3.75
C LEU A 297 18.94 8.89 4.01
N ALA A 298 19.69 9.75 4.71
CA ALA A 298 21.08 9.47 5.09
C ALA A 298 21.18 8.25 6.03
N TYR A 299 20.25 8.11 6.97
CA TYR A 299 20.18 6.95 7.85
C TYR A 299 19.93 5.66 7.03
N LEU A 300 18.90 5.65 6.17
CA LEU A 300 18.58 4.49 5.34
C LEU A 300 19.69 4.18 4.32
N ALA A 301 20.38 5.18 3.78
CA ALA A 301 21.49 5.00 2.86
C ALA A 301 22.67 4.22 3.49
N CYS A 302 22.81 4.29 4.83
CA CYS A 302 23.86 3.58 5.59
C CYS A 302 23.34 2.33 6.32
N ALA A 303 22.03 2.06 6.23
CA ALA A 303 21.41 0.95 6.94
C ALA A 303 21.52 -0.37 6.17
N GLU A 304 21.37 -1.47 6.94
CA GLU A 304 21.35 -2.84 6.46
C GLU A 304 20.02 -3.50 6.84
N ASP A 305 19.59 -4.50 6.08
CA ASP A 305 18.45 -5.33 6.40
C ASP A 305 18.73 -6.27 7.60
N GLU A 306 17.80 -7.17 7.89
CA GLU A 306 17.96 -8.18 8.96
C GLU A 306 19.07 -9.22 8.71
N ASN A 307 19.52 -9.35 7.46
CA ASN A 307 20.57 -10.28 7.05
C ASN A 307 21.95 -9.61 6.98
N GLY A 308 22.05 -8.30 7.27
CA GLY A 308 23.26 -7.51 7.14
C GLY A 308 23.58 -7.08 5.70
N GLU A 309 22.58 -7.13 4.79
CA GLU A 309 22.74 -6.68 3.42
C GLU A 309 22.40 -5.19 3.29
N PRO A 310 23.23 -4.38 2.62
CA PRO A 310 22.94 -2.96 2.39
C PRO A 310 21.64 -2.76 1.61
N LEU A 311 20.80 -1.83 2.04
CA LEU A 311 19.57 -1.50 1.36
C LEU A 311 19.84 -1.06 -0.09
N ARG A 312 19.05 -1.52 -1.07
CA ARG A 312 19.22 -1.21 -2.51
C ARG A 312 18.36 -0.07 -2.99
N ALA A 313 17.31 0.26 -2.23
CA ALA A 313 16.40 1.34 -2.54
C ALA A 313 15.78 1.92 -1.28
N ILE A 314 15.26 3.13 -1.41
CA ILE A 314 14.38 3.73 -0.41
C ILE A 314 13.05 3.99 -1.09
N ASP A 315 11.95 3.61 -0.44
CA ASP A 315 10.61 3.90 -0.95
C ASP A 315 9.79 4.74 0.03
N LEU A 316 8.69 5.26 -0.45
CA LEU A 316 7.70 6.00 0.31
C LEU A 316 6.36 5.99 -0.41
N TYR A 317 5.30 6.29 0.34
CA TYR A 317 3.98 6.54 -0.21
C TYR A 317 3.59 8.00 -0.04
N VAL A 318 2.96 8.57 -1.06
CA VAL A 318 2.48 9.97 -1.04
C VAL A 318 1.18 10.12 -1.83
N ASP A 319 0.21 10.82 -1.27
CA ASP A 319 -1.01 11.17 -1.98
C ASP A 319 -0.70 12.10 -3.17
N ALA A 320 -1.34 11.85 -4.31
CA ALA A 320 -1.12 12.61 -5.53
C ALA A 320 -1.52 14.09 -5.40
N ASP A 321 -2.46 14.40 -4.52
CA ASP A 321 -2.91 15.77 -4.22
C ASP A 321 -1.97 16.50 -3.25
N ASN A 322 -1.08 15.77 -2.54
CA ASN A 322 -0.02 16.36 -1.72
C ASN A 322 1.16 16.83 -2.59
N THR A 323 0.89 17.86 -3.41
CA THR A 323 1.86 18.39 -4.38
C THR A 323 3.15 18.90 -3.73
N THR A 324 3.07 19.37 -2.48
CA THR A 324 4.24 19.85 -1.71
C THR A 324 5.19 18.68 -1.39
N ALA A 325 4.68 17.59 -0.85
CA ALA A 325 5.49 16.40 -0.55
C ALA A 325 6.00 15.73 -1.84
N TYR A 326 5.14 15.59 -2.86
CA TYR A 326 5.53 15.07 -4.17
C TYR A 326 6.71 15.86 -4.78
N SER A 327 6.63 17.20 -4.78
CA SER A 327 7.70 18.07 -5.28
C SER A 327 8.98 17.92 -4.46
N LEU A 328 8.86 17.80 -3.14
CA LEU A 328 10.01 17.54 -2.26
C LEU A 328 10.71 16.24 -2.66
N TYR A 329 9.97 15.13 -2.72
CA TYR A 329 10.54 13.82 -3.03
C TYR A 329 11.13 13.74 -4.44
N THR A 330 10.45 14.29 -5.44
CA THR A 330 11.00 14.40 -6.80
C THR A 330 12.32 15.18 -6.82
N SER A 331 12.42 16.30 -6.06
CA SER A 331 13.66 17.09 -5.95
C SER A 331 14.80 16.35 -5.22
N LEU A 332 14.47 15.28 -4.51
CA LEU A 332 15.42 14.41 -3.80
C LEU A 332 15.86 13.21 -4.65
N GLY A 333 15.25 13.02 -5.84
CA GLY A 333 15.62 11.97 -6.79
C GLY A 333 14.65 10.78 -6.82
N PHE A 334 13.53 10.84 -6.08
CA PHE A 334 12.52 9.79 -6.16
C PHE A 334 11.77 9.83 -7.50
N GLY A 335 11.54 8.65 -8.06
CA GLY A 335 10.64 8.43 -9.21
C GLY A 335 9.38 7.67 -8.77
N VAL A 336 8.26 7.88 -9.46
CA VAL A 336 7.04 7.10 -9.24
C VAL A 336 7.26 5.68 -9.76
N ALA A 337 7.05 4.67 -8.92
CA ALA A 337 7.16 3.25 -9.27
C ALA A 337 5.78 2.61 -9.49
N THR A 338 4.81 2.88 -8.60
CA THR A 338 3.42 2.42 -8.75
C THR A 338 2.44 3.56 -8.48
N VAL A 339 1.25 3.41 -9.04
CA VAL A 339 0.13 4.34 -8.88
C VAL A 339 -1.07 3.54 -8.40
N ASP A 340 -1.38 3.66 -7.13
CA ASP A 340 -2.50 2.98 -6.52
C ASP A 340 -3.71 3.91 -6.49
N ARG A 341 -4.88 3.39 -6.89
CA ARG A 341 -6.13 4.16 -6.91
C ARG A 341 -7.17 3.52 -6.03
N MET A 342 -7.73 4.32 -5.15
CA MET A 342 -8.86 3.93 -4.33
C MET A 342 -10.16 4.46 -4.95
N TYR A 343 -11.13 3.59 -5.03
CA TYR A 343 -12.46 3.88 -5.54
C TYR A 343 -13.50 3.70 -4.45
N ALA A 344 -14.51 4.58 -4.42
CA ALA A 344 -15.70 4.45 -3.60
C ALA A 344 -16.90 4.08 -4.47
N PRO A 345 -17.91 3.38 -3.94
CA PRO A 345 -19.19 3.26 -4.62
C PRO A 345 -19.73 4.63 -4.98
N ALA A 346 -20.16 4.81 -6.24
CA ALA A 346 -20.79 6.03 -6.68
C ALA A 346 -22.04 6.32 -5.82
N GLN A 347 -22.19 7.56 -5.36
CA GLN A 347 -23.39 7.95 -4.65
C GLN A 347 -24.57 7.81 -5.63
N GLN A 348 -25.50 6.92 -5.33
CA GLN A 348 -26.76 6.88 -6.06
C GLN A 348 -27.48 8.19 -5.75
N ASP A 349 -27.70 9.02 -6.78
CA ASP A 349 -28.62 10.14 -6.69
C ASP A 349 -29.97 9.60 -6.24
N VAL A 350 -30.30 9.76 -4.95
CA VAL A 350 -31.65 9.55 -4.47
C VAL A 350 -32.49 10.68 -5.08
N PRO A 351 -33.42 10.42 -6.00
CA PRO A 351 -34.25 11.47 -6.52
C PRO A 351 -34.96 12.15 -5.34
N ALA A 352 -34.80 13.46 -5.25
CA ALA A 352 -35.54 14.24 -4.25
C ALA A 352 -37.04 13.93 -4.40
N ALA A 353 -37.61 13.39 -3.32
CA ALA A 353 -39.03 13.01 -3.25
C ALA A 353 -39.93 14.25 -3.23
#